data_fa371e5f20b8430c868d1769ecf5ec08
#
_entry.id   fa371e5f20b8430c868d1769ecf5ec08
#
_cell.length_a   1.000
_cell.length_b   1.000
_cell.length_c   1.000
_cell.angle_alpha   90.00
_cell.angle_beta   90.00
_cell.angle_gamma   90.00
#
_symmetry.space_group_name_H-M   'P 1'
#
loop_
_entity.id
_entity.type
_entity.pdbx_description
1 polymer ?
#
loop_
_entity_poly.entity_id
_entity_poly.type
_entity_poly.pdbx_seq_one_letter_code
_entity_poly.pdbx_strand_id
1 'polypeptide(L)'
;MRYLILYFDGTSRPNPGKSACAYVIQDEKSEIIEKSGKYLGEGTNNIAEYSGLILGLISALKYKPDKIKIYSDSNLLIQQLNGTYKVKDHDLKKFHIIASELMNLFPEKEINFIPHEKNLAHSTAQSFLENVLF
;
A
#
# COMPACT_ATOMS: atom_id res chain seq x y z
N MET A 1 -18.13 15.97 -2.22
CA MET A 1 -17.04 15.16 -2.82
C MET A 1 -16.89 13.87 -2.03
N ARG A 2 -16.91 12.73 -2.71
CA ARG A 2 -16.72 11.43 -2.08
C ARG A 2 -15.25 11.04 -2.12
N TYR A 3 -14.67 10.70 -0.98
CA TYR A 3 -13.30 10.23 -0.95
C TYR A 3 -13.18 8.92 -0.17
N LEU A 4 -12.12 8.18 -0.49
CA LEU A 4 -11.74 6.98 0.23
C LEU A 4 -10.38 7.21 0.89
N ILE A 5 -10.15 6.49 1.98
CA ILE A 5 -8.88 6.47 2.69
C ILE A 5 -8.27 5.09 2.50
N LEU A 6 -7.03 5.05 2.02
CA LEU A 6 -6.31 3.81 1.78
C LEU A 6 -5.09 3.74 2.68
N TYR A 7 -5.04 2.71 3.52
CA TYR A 7 -3.85 2.31 4.27
C TYR A 7 -3.27 1.09 3.59
N PHE A 8 -1.95 1.03 3.49
CA PHE A 8 -1.29 -0.16 2.96
C PHE A 8 -0.02 -0.44 3.73
N ASP A 9 0.44 -1.69 3.69
CA ASP A 9 1.66 -2.12 4.35
C ASP A 9 2.19 -3.37 3.66
N GLY A 10 3.47 -3.63 3.89
CA GLY A 10 4.14 -4.83 3.43
C GLY A 10 5.21 -5.23 4.42
N THR A 11 5.46 -6.52 4.53
CA THR A 11 6.44 -7.05 5.46
C THR A 11 7.16 -8.25 4.85
N SER A 12 8.39 -8.47 5.30
CA SER A 12 9.23 -9.57 4.86
C SER A 12 10.04 -10.08 6.06
N ARG A 13 10.10 -11.40 6.25
CA ARG A 13 10.84 -12.03 7.35
C ARG A 13 11.62 -13.24 6.88
N PRO A 14 12.97 -13.16 6.90
CA PRO A 14 13.77 -11.95 7.06
C PRO A 14 13.61 -11.02 5.86
N ASN A 15 14.33 -9.91 5.84
CA ASN A 15 14.29 -8.99 4.70
C ASN A 15 15.64 -9.04 3.94
N PRO A 16 15.75 -9.64 2.72
CA PRO A 16 14.66 -10.28 1.98
C PRO A 16 14.28 -11.64 2.52
N GLY A 17 13.06 -12.08 2.21
CA GLY A 17 12.56 -13.37 2.66
C GLY A 17 11.09 -13.55 2.32
N LYS A 18 10.39 -14.37 3.09
CA LYS A 18 8.96 -14.58 2.93
C LYS A 18 8.24 -13.28 3.21
N SER A 19 7.35 -12.87 2.30
CA SER A 19 6.73 -11.56 2.35
C SER A 19 5.23 -11.61 2.18
N ALA A 20 4.57 -10.59 2.70
CA ALA A 20 3.13 -10.41 2.58
C ALA A 20 2.79 -8.93 2.53
N CYS A 21 1.65 -8.61 1.96
CA CYS A 21 1.14 -7.24 1.90
C CYS A 21 -0.30 -7.18 2.33
N ALA A 22 -0.78 -5.98 2.62
CA ALA A 22 -2.16 -5.76 2.99
C ALA A 22 -2.59 -4.35 2.65
N TYR A 23 -3.92 -4.17 2.57
CA TYR A 23 -4.51 -2.86 2.47
C TYR A 23 -5.83 -2.82 3.25
N VAL A 24 -6.19 -1.61 3.68
CA VAL A 24 -7.46 -1.33 4.36
C VAL A 24 -8.04 -0.07 3.72
N ILE A 25 -9.30 -0.14 3.32
CA ILE A 25 -10.01 1.00 2.73
C ILE A 25 -11.12 1.43 3.69
N GLN A 26 -11.13 2.73 4.01
CA GLN A 26 -12.19 3.36 4.79
C GLN A 26 -12.96 4.35 3.92
N ASP A 27 -14.24 4.56 4.25
CA ASP A 27 -15.02 5.62 3.64
C ASP A 27 -14.76 6.96 4.34
N GLU A 28 -15.43 8.03 3.92
CA GLU A 28 -15.27 9.36 4.49
C GLU A 28 -15.74 9.47 5.95
N LYS A 29 -16.46 8.45 6.46
CA LYS A 29 -16.86 8.36 7.87
C LYS A 29 -15.88 7.53 8.69
N SER A 30 -14.75 7.15 8.08
CA SER A 30 -13.72 6.29 8.69
C SER A 30 -14.21 4.88 9.00
N GLU A 31 -15.27 4.42 8.33
CA GLU A 31 -15.72 3.04 8.43
C GLU A 31 -14.94 2.18 7.46
N ILE A 32 -14.46 1.02 7.91
CA ILE A 32 -13.72 0.08 7.05
C ILE A 32 -14.72 -0.58 6.11
N ILE A 33 -14.53 -0.38 4.81
CA ILE A 33 -15.37 -0.97 3.78
C ILE A 33 -14.71 -2.14 3.08
N GLU A 34 -13.37 -2.25 3.17
CA GLU A 34 -12.66 -3.39 2.60
C GLU A 34 -11.32 -3.55 3.32
N LYS A 35 -10.95 -4.80 3.58
CA LYS A 35 -9.68 -5.14 4.20
C LYS A 35 -9.21 -6.46 3.61
N SER A 36 -8.01 -6.50 3.06
CA SER A 36 -7.48 -7.70 2.43
C SER A 36 -5.96 -7.67 2.37
N GLY A 37 -5.37 -8.76 1.93
CA GLY A 37 -3.95 -8.88 1.77
C GLY A 37 -3.58 -10.12 0.98
N LYS A 38 -2.29 -10.37 0.86
CA LYS A 38 -1.78 -11.53 0.14
C LYS A 38 -0.41 -11.93 0.66
N TYR A 39 -0.18 -13.23 0.72
CA TYR A 39 1.16 -13.77 0.82
C TYR A 39 1.81 -13.68 -0.56
N LEU A 40 3.02 -13.12 -0.62
CA LEU A 40 3.69 -12.83 -1.89
C LEU A 40 4.84 -13.81 -2.22
N GLY A 41 5.26 -14.63 -1.25
CA GLY A 41 6.46 -15.45 -1.41
C GLY A 41 7.73 -14.66 -1.12
N GLU A 42 8.84 -15.04 -1.74
CA GLU A 42 10.12 -14.37 -1.50
C GLU A 42 10.13 -12.95 -2.05
N GLY A 43 10.63 -12.02 -1.25
CA GLY A 43 10.71 -10.63 -1.65
C GLY A 43 11.29 -9.74 -0.58
N THR A 44 11.29 -8.43 -0.84
CA THR A 44 11.76 -7.41 0.09
C THR A 44 10.59 -6.67 0.70
N ASN A 45 10.84 -5.97 1.81
CA ASN A 45 9.85 -5.09 2.42
C ASN A 45 9.32 -4.07 1.42
N ASN A 46 10.21 -3.45 0.64
CA ASN A 46 9.82 -2.40 -0.31
C ASN A 46 8.89 -2.91 -1.40
N ILE A 47 9.18 -4.09 -1.97
CA ILE A 47 8.31 -4.71 -2.97
C ILE A 47 6.96 -5.06 -2.34
N ALA A 48 6.97 -5.60 -1.13
CA ALA A 48 5.74 -5.93 -0.42
C ALA A 48 4.87 -4.68 -0.17
N GLU A 49 5.48 -3.57 0.21
CA GLU A 49 4.76 -2.31 0.42
C GLU A 49 4.14 -1.80 -0.87
N TYR A 50 4.89 -1.78 -1.97
CA TYR A 50 4.32 -1.39 -3.27
C TYR A 50 3.20 -2.33 -3.71
N SER A 51 3.34 -3.62 -3.44
CA SER A 51 2.29 -4.60 -3.76
C SER A 51 1.00 -4.31 -3.01
N GLY A 52 1.09 -3.96 -1.72
CA GLY A 52 -0.07 -3.56 -0.92
C GLY A 52 -0.74 -2.30 -1.48
N LEU A 53 0.05 -1.31 -1.86
CA LEU A 53 -0.46 -0.09 -2.49
C LEU A 53 -1.18 -0.41 -3.79
N ILE A 54 -0.57 -1.20 -4.67
CA ILE A 54 -1.13 -1.54 -5.98
C ILE A 54 -2.47 -2.26 -5.82
N LEU A 55 -2.52 -3.29 -4.98
CA LEU A 55 -3.75 -4.04 -4.74
C LEU A 55 -4.83 -3.14 -4.13
N GLY A 56 -4.45 -2.28 -3.20
CA GLY A 56 -5.38 -1.33 -2.58
C GLY A 56 -5.94 -0.33 -3.58
N LEU A 57 -5.10 0.19 -4.47
CA LEU A 57 -5.55 1.14 -5.50
C LEU A 57 -6.51 0.48 -6.49
N ILE A 58 -6.22 -0.75 -6.92
CA ILE A 58 -7.09 -1.51 -7.81
C ILE A 58 -8.47 -1.70 -7.15
N SER A 59 -8.49 -2.08 -5.88
CA SER A 59 -9.75 -2.26 -5.15
C SER A 59 -10.49 -0.95 -4.96
N ALA A 60 -9.79 0.14 -4.65
CA ALA A 60 -10.40 1.44 -4.44
C ALA A 60 -11.07 1.97 -5.71
N LEU A 61 -10.51 1.67 -6.88
CA LEU A 61 -11.09 2.11 -8.17
C LEU A 61 -12.50 1.56 -8.39
N LYS A 62 -12.84 0.41 -7.82
CA LYS A 62 -14.18 -0.17 -7.94
C LYS A 62 -15.27 0.73 -7.38
N TYR A 63 -14.93 1.53 -6.39
CA TYR A 63 -15.89 2.42 -5.72
C TYR A 63 -16.03 3.78 -6.40
N LYS A 64 -15.20 4.06 -7.41
CA LYS A 64 -15.22 5.30 -8.20
C LYS A 64 -15.23 6.56 -7.33
N PRO A 65 -14.27 6.71 -6.39
CA PRO A 65 -14.24 7.91 -5.56
C PRO A 65 -13.76 9.13 -6.35
N ASP A 66 -14.14 10.31 -5.87
CA ASP A 66 -13.63 11.58 -6.44
C ASP A 66 -12.18 11.83 -6.01
N LYS A 67 -11.80 11.30 -4.84
CA LYS A 67 -10.47 11.50 -4.27
C LYS A 67 -10.02 10.26 -3.50
N ILE A 68 -8.73 9.99 -3.56
CA ILE A 68 -8.09 8.95 -2.74
C ILE A 68 -7.08 9.60 -1.81
N LYS A 69 -7.19 9.30 -0.51
CA LYS A 69 -6.20 9.71 0.51
C LYS A 69 -5.39 8.48 0.87
N ILE A 70 -4.11 8.50 0.56
CA ILE A 70 -3.21 7.35 0.72
C ILE A 70 -2.32 7.59 1.93
N TYR A 71 -2.22 6.61 2.82
CA TYR A 71 -1.39 6.66 4.03
C TYR A 71 -0.35 5.55 4.03
N SER A 72 0.89 5.93 4.28
CA SER A 72 2.03 5.01 4.40
C SER A 72 2.85 5.36 5.62
N ASP A 73 3.46 4.35 6.25
CA ASP A 73 4.43 4.56 7.32
C ASP A 73 5.88 4.52 6.82
N SER A 74 6.08 4.43 5.51
CA SER A 74 7.40 4.48 4.88
C SER A 74 7.65 5.84 4.26
N ASN A 75 8.50 6.65 4.89
CA ASN A 75 8.88 7.94 4.35
C ASN A 75 9.59 7.82 3.01
N LEU A 76 10.43 6.80 2.84
CA LEU A 76 11.11 6.53 1.58
C LEU A 76 10.11 6.36 0.44
N LEU A 77 9.10 5.53 0.64
CA LEU A 77 8.10 5.24 -0.37
C LEU A 77 7.28 6.49 -0.71
N ILE A 78 6.91 7.30 0.31
CA ILE A 78 6.20 8.56 0.09
C ILE A 78 7.03 9.49 -0.79
N GLN A 79 8.32 9.64 -0.52
CA GLN A 79 9.20 10.50 -1.30
C GLN A 79 9.36 10.00 -2.73
N GLN A 80 9.36 8.69 -2.93
CA GLN A 80 9.39 8.09 -4.26
C GLN A 80 8.09 8.37 -5.02
N LEU A 81 6.94 8.24 -4.36
CA LEU A 81 5.63 8.50 -4.99
C LEU A 81 5.43 9.97 -5.32
N ASN A 82 5.99 10.87 -4.51
CA ASN A 82 5.93 12.32 -4.76
C ASN A 82 6.92 12.78 -5.83
N GLY A 83 7.82 11.89 -6.27
CA GLY A 83 8.85 12.24 -7.23
C GLY A 83 10.06 12.95 -6.65
N THR A 84 10.15 13.10 -5.33
CA THR A 84 11.29 13.74 -4.65
C THR A 84 12.52 12.85 -4.73
N TYR A 85 12.36 11.54 -4.54
CA TYR A 85 13.43 10.56 -4.66
C TYR A 85 13.21 9.68 -5.87
N LYS A 86 14.28 9.41 -6.61
CA LYS A 86 14.25 8.47 -7.73
C LYS A 86 14.28 7.04 -7.20
N VAL A 87 13.57 6.15 -7.86
CA VAL A 87 13.64 4.72 -7.60
C VAL A 87 14.79 4.15 -8.41
N LYS A 88 15.88 3.78 -7.74
CA LYS A 88 17.11 3.30 -8.39
C LYS A 88 17.11 1.79 -8.59
N ASP A 89 16.46 1.04 -7.70
CA ASP A 89 16.36 -0.40 -7.80
C ASP A 89 15.55 -0.77 -9.04
N HIS A 90 16.15 -1.60 -9.90
CA HIS A 90 15.56 -1.96 -11.19
C HIS A 90 14.22 -2.68 -11.05
N ASP A 91 14.12 -3.60 -10.09
CA ASP A 91 12.89 -4.36 -9.88
C ASP A 91 11.80 -3.47 -9.24
N LEU A 92 12.19 -2.67 -8.26
CA LEU A 92 11.26 -1.78 -7.57
C LEU A 92 10.69 -0.72 -8.52
N LYS A 93 11.48 -0.30 -9.50
CA LYS A 93 11.05 0.70 -10.48
C LYS A 93 9.81 0.27 -11.24
N LYS A 94 9.67 -1.02 -11.56
CA LYS A 94 8.48 -1.55 -12.25
C LYS A 94 7.23 -1.36 -11.40
N PHE A 95 7.33 -1.66 -10.10
CA PHE A 95 6.22 -1.47 -9.17
C PHE A 95 5.86 0.00 -9.01
N HIS A 96 6.88 0.86 -8.95
CA HIS A 96 6.67 2.31 -8.87
C HIS A 96 5.91 2.84 -10.08
N ILE A 97 6.27 2.39 -11.28
CA ILE A 97 5.60 2.80 -12.52
C ILE A 97 4.13 2.39 -12.46
N ILE A 98 3.84 1.14 -12.10
CA ILE A 98 2.47 0.62 -12.04
C ILE A 98 1.65 1.38 -11.00
N ALA A 99 2.22 1.58 -9.81
CA ALA A 99 1.54 2.32 -8.75
C ALA A 99 1.21 3.76 -9.18
N SER A 100 2.17 4.43 -9.82
CA SER A 100 1.99 5.81 -10.30
C SER A 100 0.89 5.91 -11.34
N GLU A 101 0.84 4.96 -12.28
CA GLU A 101 -0.20 4.92 -13.31
C GLU A 101 -1.59 4.70 -12.68
N LEU A 102 -1.69 3.80 -11.70
CA LEU A 102 -2.96 3.56 -11.00
C LEU A 102 -3.39 4.79 -10.22
N MET A 103 -2.47 5.48 -9.55
CA MET A 103 -2.79 6.71 -8.80
C MET A 103 -3.36 7.79 -9.73
N ASN A 104 -2.86 7.87 -10.95
CA ASN A 104 -3.31 8.87 -11.91
C ASN A 104 -4.72 8.60 -12.46
N LEU A 105 -5.28 7.42 -12.20
CA LEU A 105 -6.67 7.12 -12.57
C LEU A 105 -7.70 7.74 -11.63
N PHE A 106 -7.27 8.23 -10.48
CA PHE A 106 -8.15 8.93 -9.55
C PHE A 106 -8.20 10.41 -9.91
N PRO A 107 -9.38 11.06 -9.89
CA PRO A 107 -9.49 12.49 -10.19
C PRO A 107 -8.61 13.35 -9.28
N GLU A 108 -8.57 13.03 -7.98
CA GLU A 108 -7.69 13.69 -7.02
C GLU A 108 -7.02 12.65 -6.13
N LYS A 109 -5.79 12.93 -5.71
CA LYS A 109 -5.05 12.06 -4.81
C LYS A 109 -4.25 12.87 -3.82
N GLU A 110 -4.04 12.27 -2.65
CA GLU A 110 -3.26 12.85 -1.57
C GLU A 110 -2.44 11.73 -0.95
N ILE A 111 -1.15 11.98 -0.70
CA ILE A 111 -0.25 11.00 -0.11
C ILE A 111 0.25 11.54 1.21
N ASN A 112 0.07 10.76 2.28
CA ASN A 112 0.35 11.19 3.64
C ASN A 112 1.18 10.17 4.39
N PHE A 113 2.02 10.67 5.29
CA PHE A 113 2.71 9.82 6.25
C PHE A 113 1.82 9.55 7.44
N ILE A 114 1.91 8.34 7.99
CA ILE A 114 1.26 7.96 9.24
C ILE A 114 2.27 7.14 10.06
N PRO A 115 2.33 7.34 11.39
CA PRO A 115 3.18 6.49 12.23
C PRO A 115 2.80 5.02 12.11
N HIS A 116 3.80 4.15 12.21
CA HIS A 116 3.65 2.71 12.07
C HIS A 116 2.52 2.13 12.92
N GLU A 117 2.43 2.53 14.19
CA GLU A 117 1.42 2.03 15.12
C GLU A 117 0.00 2.46 14.80
N LYS A 118 -0.16 3.44 13.89
CA LYS A 118 -1.47 3.92 13.43
C LYS A 118 -1.84 3.41 12.04
N ASN A 119 -0.95 2.66 11.40
CA ASN A 119 -1.23 2.10 10.08
C ASN A 119 -2.14 0.89 10.23
N LEU A 120 -3.40 1.03 9.80
CA LEU A 120 -4.41 -0.02 9.94
C LEU A 120 -4.08 -1.30 9.17
N ALA A 121 -3.25 -1.21 8.14
CA ALA A 121 -2.87 -2.37 7.34
C ALA A 121 -1.76 -3.21 7.97
N HIS A 122 -1.08 -2.71 9.00
CA HIS A 122 0.08 -3.39 9.59
C HIS A 122 -0.27 -4.78 10.14
N SER A 123 -1.26 -4.87 11.01
CA SER A 123 -1.65 -6.16 11.61
C SER A 123 -2.19 -7.12 10.55
N THR A 124 -2.86 -6.61 9.53
CA THR A 124 -3.37 -7.43 8.44
C THR A 124 -2.22 -8.05 7.65
N ALA A 125 -1.19 -7.27 7.31
CA ALA A 125 -0.01 -7.78 6.61
C ALA A 125 0.69 -8.87 7.43
N GLN A 126 0.87 -8.63 8.72
CA GLN A 126 1.48 -9.63 9.61
C GLN A 126 0.66 -10.91 9.67
N SER A 127 -0.66 -10.79 9.72
CA SER A 127 -1.57 -11.94 9.75
C SER A 127 -1.40 -12.82 8.52
N PHE A 128 -1.32 -12.22 7.33
CA PHE A 128 -1.11 -12.98 6.09
C PHE A 128 0.25 -13.67 6.05
N LEU A 129 1.28 -13.05 6.62
CA LEU A 129 2.60 -13.65 6.68
C LEU A 129 2.62 -14.80 7.70
N GLU A 130 2.08 -14.60 8.89
CA GLU A 130 2.08 -15.59 9.96
C GLU A 130 1.27 -16.84 9.60
N ASN A 131 0.16 -16.69 8.91
CA ASN A 131 -0.66 -17.83 8.47
C ASN A 131 0.08 -18.78 7.54
N VAL A 132 1.13 -18.32 6.88
CA VAL A 132 1.96 -19.16 6.01
C VAL A 132 3.16 -19.73 6.77
N LEU A 133 3.72 -18.97 7.71
CA LEU A 133 4.90 -19.37 8.47
C LEU A 133 4.57 -20.44 9.52
N PHE A 134 3.37 -20.48 9.99
CA PHE A 134 2.88 -21.40 11.01
C PHE A 134 1.67 -22.19 10.51
#